data_a123cf913453a625160ffaadc7896347
#
_entry.id   a123cf913453a625160ffaadc7896347
#
_cell.length_a   1.000
_cell.length_b   1.000
_cell.length_c   1.000
_cell.angle_alpha   90.00
_cell.angle_beta   90.00
_cell.angle_gamma   90.00
#
_symmetry.space_group_name_H-M   'P 1'
#
loop_
_entity.id
_entity.type
_entity.pdbx_description
1 polymer ?
#
loop_
_entity_poly.entity_id
_entity_poly.type
_entity_poly.pdbx_seq_one_letter_code
_entity_poly.pdbx_strand_id
1 'polypeptide(L)'
;VDICVVGGGLSGLCAAVAAARNGASVVLMQDRPVLGGNGSSEVRVGLLGAYGHWDFSRRETGLMEEIELESLYLNPGRNWEVWAAVLHGFAKTQPGLELLLNCSCLDGETSGGRLRSIRGWQLTSYTWHEVSAKQFIDCSGDSILGEIAGAEMRSGREARSEYNEPHAPEQAEP
;
A
#
# COMPACT_ATOMS: atom_id res chain seq x y z
N VAL A 1 -14.02 -11.50 4.13
CA VAL A 1 -14.09 -10.50 3.06
C VAL A 1 -13.60 -11.08 1.74
N ASP A 2 -13.79 -10.37 0.63
CA ASP A 2 -13.26 -10.81 -0.66
C ASP A 2 -11.77 -10.55 -0.76
N ILE A 3 -11.32 -9.37 -0.38
CA ILE A 3 -9.94 -8.94 -0.51
C ILE A 3 -9.44 -8.32 0.80
N CYS A 4 -8.25 -8.71 1.22
CA CYS A 4 -7.50 -8.02 2.26
C CYS A 4 -6.22 -7.44 1.68
N VAL A 5 -6.02 -6.13 1.83
CA VAL A 5 -4.82 -5.41 1.40
C VAL A 5 -4.00 -5.06 2.63
N VAL A 6 -2.73 -5.46 2.64
CA VAL A 6 -1.78 -5.12 3.71
C VAL A 6 -0.79 -4.09 3.20
N GLY A 7 -0.73 -2.97 3.89
CA GLY A 7 0.04 -1.79 3.51
C GLY A 7 -0.81 -0.72 2.84
N GLY A 8 -0.99 0.40 3.54
CA GLY A 8 -1.78 1.57 3.09
C GLY A 8 -0.94 2.65 2.42
N GLY A 9 0.17 2.27 1.78
CA GLY A 9 0.86 3.15 0.83
C GLY A 9 -0.05 3.51 -0.35
N LEU A 10 0.40 4.37 -1.26
CA LEU A 10 -0.43 4.79 -2.41
C LEU A 10 -0.87 3.60 -3.27
N SER A 11 -0.01 2.60 -3.46
CA SER A 11 -0.36 1.37 -4.18
C SER A 11 -1.47 0.59 -3.49
N GLY A 12 -1.37 0.38 -2.17
CA GLY A 12 -2.38 -0.34 -1.40
C GLY A 12 -3.70 0.42 -1.30
N LEU A 13 -3.64 1.74 -1.12
CA LEU A 13 -4.83 2.60 -1.15
C LEU A 13 -5.57 2.47 -2.50
N CYS A 14 -4.84 2.62 -3.62
CA CYS A 14 -5.43 2.49 -4.95
C CYS A 14 -5.97 1.07 -5.20
N ALA A 15 -5.26 0.02 -4.78
CA ALA A 15 -5.71 -1.35 -4.92
C ALA A 15 -7.02 -1.60 -4.13
N ALA A 16 -7.08 -1.14 -2.88
CA ALA A 16 -8.24 -1.30 -2.02
C ALA A 16 -9.47 -0.55 -2.57
N VAL A 17 -9.28 0.71 -2.99
CA VAL A 17 -10.36 1.52 -3.57
C VAL A 17 -10.83 0.93 -4.89
N ALA A 18 -9.92 0.52 -5.78
CA ALA A 18 -10.27 -0.12 -7.04
C ALA A 18 -11.11 -1.38 -6.80
N ALA A 19 -10.68 -2.25 -5.88
CA ALA A 19 -11.42 -3.46 -5.54
C ALA A 19 -12.84 -3.14 -5.00
N ALA A 20 -12.95 -2.21 -4.06
CA ALA A 20 -14.23 -1.81 -3.49
C ALA A 20 -15.17 -1.20 -4.55
N ARG A 21 -14.67 -0.36 -5.45
CA ARG A 21 -15.45 0.21 -6.58
C ARG A 21 -15.95 -0.85 -7.56
N ASN A 22 -15.25 -1.97 -7.65
CA ASN A 22 -15.69 -3.12 -8.44
C ASN A 22 -16.57 -4.10 -7.66
N GLY A 23 -17.06 -3.72 -6.49
CA GLY A 23 -18.06 -4.47 -5.73
C GLY A 23 -17.49 -5.51 -4.75
N ALA A 24 -16.18 -5.55 -4.54
CA ALA A 24 -15.58 -6.42 -3.54
C ALA A 24 -15.75 -5.86 -2.12
N SER A 25 -15.92 -6.75 -1.13
CA SER A 25 -15.75 -6.40 0.27
C SER A 25 -14.24 -6.41 0.61
N VAL A 26 -13.72 -5.27 1.10
CA VAL A 26 -12.29 -5.03 1.25
C VAL A 26 -11.93 -4.62 2.67
N VAL A 27 -10.84 -5.16 3.20
CA VAL A 27 -10.14 -4.62 4.38
C VAL A 27 -8.80 -4.09 3.93
N LEU A 28 -8.49 -2.83 4.26
CA LEU A 28 -7.17 -2.23 4.11
C LEU A 28 -6.53 -2.10 5.49
N MET A 29 -5.46 -2.86 5.73
CA MET A 29 -4.71 -2.85 6.98
C MET A 29 -3.43 -2.04 6.81
N GLN A 30 -3.22 -1.04 7.65
CA GLN A 30 -2.06 -0.14 7.63
C GLN A 30 -1.46 -0.02 9.04
N ASP A 31 -0.17 -0.26 9.16
CA ASP A 31 0.59 -0.20 10.41
C ASP A 31 0.76 1.22 10.96
N ARG A 32 0.67 2.23 10.11
CA ARG A 32 0.84 3.64 10.46
C ARG A 32 -0.51 4.34 10.71
N PRO A 33 -0.49 5.50 11.40
CA PRO A 33 -1.72 6.30 11.63
C PRO A 33 -2.25 6.98 10.38
N VAL A 34 -1.44 7.07 9.33
CA VAL A 34 -1.78 7.76 8.08
C VAL A 34 -1.57 6.86 6.87
N LEU A 35 -2.31 7.11 5.80
CA LEU A 35 -2.13 6.49 4.49
C LEU A 35 -1.07 7.23 3.66
N GLY A 36 -0.57 6.57 2.61
CA GLY A 36 0.33 7.16 1.63
C GLY A 36 1.74 6.56 1.60
N GLY A 37 2.15 5.82 2.63
CA GLY A 37 3.50 5.22 2.70
C GLY A 37 4.59 6.30 2.60
N ASN A 38 5.51 6.17 1.65
CA ASN A 38 6.56 7.18 1.44
C ASN A 38 5.98 8.55 1.04
N GLY A 39 4.84 8.59 0.34
CA GLY A 39 4.11 9.82 0.01
C GLY A 39 3.18 10.32 1.12
N SER A 40 3.29 9.79 2.34
CA SER A 40 2.49 10.23 3.49
C SER A 40 2.97 11.54 4.10
N SER A 41 2.17 12.11 4.99
CA SER A 41 2.56 13.27 5.82
C SER A 41 3.70 12.96 6.79
N GLU A 42 4.00 11.70 7.07
CA GLU A 42 5.11 11.29 7.93
C GLU A 42 6.45 11.27 7.18
N VAL A 43 6.49 10.69 5.98
CA VAL A 43 7.74 10.51 5.22
C VAL A 43 7.99 11.67 4.24
N ARG A 44 6.92 12.21 3.64
CA ARG A 44 6.92 13.42 2.81
C ARG A 44 7.74 13.33 1.52
N VAL A 45 7.82 12.15 0.92
CA VAL A 45 8.39 12.00 -0.42
C VAL A 45 7.36 12.47 -1.44
N GLY A 46 7.73 13.43 -2.27
CA GLY A 46 6.86 13.95 -3.34
C GLY A 46 6.60 12.89 -4.41
N LEU A 47 5.39 12.90 -4.94
CA LEU A 47 5.02 12.05 -6.06
C LEU A 47 5.65 12.60 -7.34
N LEU A 48 6.47 11.80 -7.99
CA LEU A 48 7.14 12.20 -9.24
C LEU A 48 6.54 11.50 -10.48
N GLY A 49 6.08 10.26 -10.35
CA GLY A 49 5.33 9.50 -11.34
C GLY A 49 5.59 9.84 -12.80
N ALA A 50 4.54 10.03 -13.56
CA ALA A 50 4.58 10.45 -14.96
C ALA A 50 4.89 11.95 -15.14
N TYR A 51 5.19 12.67 -14.07
CA TYR A 51 5.43 14.11 -14.10
C TYR A 51 6.66 14.45 -14.93
N GLY A 52 6.45 15.17 -16.03
CA GLY A 52 7.53 15.69 -16.86
C GLY A 52 7.76 17.17 -16.58
N HIS A 53 9.03 17.59 -16.37
CA HIS A 53 9.39 18.97 -16.04
C HIS A 53 8.93 20.03 -17.04
N TRP A 54 8.64 19.62 -18.28
CA TRP A 54 8.39 20.57 -19.38
C TRP A 54 7.16 20.22 -20.24
N ASP A 55 6.47 19.12 -19.95
CA ASP A 55 5.33 18.67 -20.72
C ASP A 55 4.13 18.41 -19.79
N PHE A 56 3.22 19.37 -19.75
CA PHE A 56 1.99 19.29 -18.95
C PHE A 56 1.03 18.18 -19.38
N SER A 57 1.29 17.53 -20.51
CA SER A 57 0.49 16.38 -20.97
C SER A 57 0.83 15.09 -20.23
N ARG A 58 1.98 15.03 -19.55
CA ARG A 58 2.42 13.86 -18.78
C ARG A 58 1.93 13.96 -17.35
N ARG A 59 0.98 13.13 -17.01
CA ARG A 59 0.42 13.04 -15.66
C ARG A 59 -0.03 11.62 -15.39
N GLU A 60 -0.19 11.29 -14.12
CA GLU A 60 -0.86 10.07 -13.71
C GLU A 60 -2.32 10.10 -14.15
N THR A 61 -2.90 8.91 -14.29
CA THR A 61 -4.30 8.72 -14.64
C THR A 61 -4.99 7.86 -13.58
N GLY A 62 -6.29 7.62 -13.74
CA GLY A 62 -7.06 6.75 -12.85
C GLY A 62 -7.15 7.30 -11.43
N LEU A 63 -7.03 6.40 -10.45
CA LEU A 63 -7.22 6.76 -9.05
C LEU A 63 -6.19 7.76 -8.53
N MET A 64 -4.95 7.71 -9.02
CA MET A 64 -3.94 8.68 -8.63
C MET A 64 -4.31 10.08 -9.11
N GLU A 65 -4.79 10.24 -10.33
CA GLU A 65 -5.27 11.52 -10.84
C GLU A 65 -6.45 12.05 -10.00
N GLU A 66 -7.39 11.18 -9.62
CA GLU A 66 -8.50 11.59 -8.76
C GLU A 66 -8.01 12.14 -7.41
N ILE A 67 -7.07 11.44 -6.77
CA ILE A 67 -6.49 11.86 -5.48
C ILE A 67 -5.76 13.20 -5.64
N GLU A 68 -4.98 13.36 -6.71
CA GLU A 68 -4.25 14.61 -6.98
C GLU A 68 -5.20 15.77 -7.25
N LEU A 69 -6.25 15.57 -8.03
CA LEU A 69 -7.27 16.60 -8.30
C LEU A 69 -8.04 17.00 -7.03
N GLU A 70 -8.43 16.01 -6.21
CA GLU A 70 -9.05 16.27 -4.91
C GLU A 70 -8.11 17.07 -4.00
N SER A 71 -6.83 16.68 -3.99
CA SER A 71 -5.82 17.43 -3.25
C SER A 71 -5.62 18.85 -3.77
N LEU A 72 -5.60 19.06 -5.09
CA LEU A 72 -5.49 20.42 -5.65
C LEU A 72 -6.66 21.31 -5.22
N TYR A 73 -7.86 20.73 -5.14
CA TYR A 73 -9.05 21.45 -4.74
C TYR A 73 -9.08 21.78 -3.23
N LEU A 74 -8.81 20.77 -2.39
CA LEU A 74 -8.91 20.91 -0.92
C LEU A 74 -7.64 21.47 -0.27
N ASN A 75 -6.50 21.35 -0.94
CA ASN A 75 -5.17 21.62 -0.41
C ASN A 75 -4.35 22.57 -1.29
N PRO A 76 -4.85 23.78 -1.62
CA PRO A 76 -4.14 24.71 -2.48
C PRO A 76 -2.79 25.14 -1.89
N GLY A 77 -2.64 25.08 -0.56
CA GLY A 77 -1.40 25.39 0.14
C GLY A 77 -0.39 24.24 0.21
N ARG A 78 -0.69 23.08 -0.40
CA ARG A 78 0.17 21.88 -0.39
C ARG A 78 0.62 21.45 1.01
N ASN A 79 -0.27 21.55 1.98
CA ASN A 79 -0.03 21.16 3.36
C ASN A 79 -0.10 19.63 3.50
N TRP A 80 0.87 19.04 4.20
CA TRP A 80 0.97 17.59 4.36
C TRP A 80 -0.14 16.98 5.23
N GLU A 81 -0.63 17.71 6.21
CA GLU A 81 -1.71 17.28 7.08
C GLU A 81 -3.04 17.24 6.31
N VAL A 82 -3.28 18.22 5.44
CA VAL A 82 -4.44 18.23 4.54
C VAL A 82 -4.33 17.11 3.50
N TRP A 83 -3.13 16.86 2.97
CA TRP A 83 -2.88 15.70 2.10
C TRP A 83 -3.24 14.38 2.78
N ALA A 84 -2.81 14.18 4.04
CA ALA A 84 -3.19 13.00 4.82
C ALA A 84 -4.71 12.87 4.99
N ALA A 85 -5.40 13.99 5.21
CA ALA A 85 -6.87 14.00 5.29
C ALA A 85 -7.53 13.64 3.96
N VAL A 86 -6.99 14.08 2.82
CA VAL A 86 -7.46 13.71 1.48
C VAL A 86 -7.33 12.20 1.29
N LEU A 87 -6.18 11.61 1.55
CA LEU A 87 -5.97 10.17 1.43
C LEU A 87 -6.91 9.36 2.34
N HIS A 88 -7.06 9.81 3.58
CA HIS A 88 -7.97 9.16 4.52
C HIS A 88 -9.44 9.25 4.04
N GLY A 89 -9.87 10.42 3.62
CA GLY A 89 -11.21 10.66 3.07
C GLY A 89 -11.47 9.77 1.85
N PHE A 90 -10.50 9.67 0.95
CA PHE A 90 -10.59 8.86 -0.26
C PHE A 90 -10.83 7.37 0.05
N ALA A 91 -10.18 6.82 1.07
CA ALA A 91 -10.45 5.46 1.54
C ALA A 91 -11.79 5.36 2.28
N LYS A 92 -12.03 6.28 3.25
CA LYS A 92 -13.13 6.17 4.20
C LYS A 92 -14.50 6.33 3.57
N THR A 93 -14.59 7.04 2.46
CA THR A 93 -15.85 7.26 1.74
C THR A 93 -16.20 6.13 0.76
N GLN A 94 -15.32 5.12 0.57
CA GLN A 94 -15.62 4.02 -0.33
C GLN A 94 -16.54 2.99 0.33
N PRO A 95 -17.76 2.75 -0.23
CA PRO A 95 -18.59 1.65 0.24
C PRO A 95 -17.87 0.29 0.10
N GLY A 96 -18.00 -0.56 1.09
CA GLY A 96 -17.41 -1.90 1.07
C GLY A 96 -15.93 -1.95 1.44
N LEU A 97 -15.30 -0.80 1.80
CA LEU A 97 -13.93 -0.75 2.27
C LEU A 97 -13.90 -0.45 3.78
N GLU A 98 -13.31 -1.35 4.54
CA GLU A 98 -12.99 -1.17 5.95
C GLU A 98 -11.50 -0.81 6.09
N LEU A 99 -11.20 0.25 6.85
CA LEU A 99 -9.86 0.77 7.06
C LEU A 99 -9.40 0.52 8.50
N LEU A 100 -8.32 -0.23 8.66
CA LEU A 100 -7.65 -0.51 9.93
C LEU A 100 -6.29 0.23 9.96
N LEU A 101 -6.24 1.38 10.61
CA LEU A 101 -5.00 2.14 10.85
C LEU A 101 -4.35 1.73 12.16
N ASN A 102 -3.04 2.00 12.30
CA ASN A 102 -2.22 1.57 13.43
C ASN A 102 -2.33 0.07 13.69
N CYS A 103 -2.53 -0.71 12.64
CA CYS A 103 -2.75 -2.14 12.70
C CYS A 103 -1.64 -2.87 11.93
N SER A 104 -0.68 -3.42 12.66
CA SER A 104 0.45 -4.14 12.08
C SER A 104 0.07 -5.60 11.81
N CYS A 105 0.21 -6.05 10.57
CA CYS A 105 0.08 -7.46 10.22
C CYS A 105 1.29 -8.22 10.77
N LEU A 106 1.05 -9.21 11.63
CA LEU A 106 2.12 -9.90 12.36
C LEU A 106 2.14 -11.41 12.14
N ASP A 107 1.04 -11.98 11.66
CA ASP A 107 0.87 -13.43 11.60
C ASP A 107 -0.24 -13.80 10.61
N GLY A 108 -0.30 -15.06 10.21
CA GLY A 108 -1.36 -15.56 9.34
C GLY A 108 -1.39 -17.09 9.24
N GLU A 109 -2.49 -17.60 8.76
CA GLU A 109 -2.71 -19.03 8.58
C GLU A 109 -2.65 -19.40 7.11
N THR A 110 -1.85 -20.41 6.78
CA THR A 110 -1.73 -20.99 5.45
C THR A 110 -2.29 -22.41 5.42
N SER A 111 -2.94 -22.76 4.34
CA SER A 111 -3.42 -24.13 4.10
C SER A 111 -3.40 -24.45 2.61
N GLY A 112 -2.77 -25.56 2.25
CA GLY A 112 -2.66 -26.00 0.87
C GLY A 112 -1.92 -24.99 -0.03
N GLY A 113 -0.87 -24.38 0.47
CA GLY A 113 -0.07 -23.36 -0.24
C GLY A 113 -0.80 -22.02 -0.47
N ARG A 114 -1.85 -21.75 0.31
CA ARG A 114 -2.61 -20.49 0.23
C ARG A 114 -2.78 -19.88 1.60
N LEU A 115 -2.62 -18.56 1.67
CA LEU A 115 -2.98 -17.77 2.83
C LEU A 115 -4.51 -17.78 3.01
N ARG A 116 -4.98 -18.01 4.23
CA ARG A 116 -6.40 -18.14 4.59
C ARG A 116 -6.88 -16.99 5.45
N SER A 117 -6.09 -16.62 6.43
CA SER A 117 -6.32 -15.47 7.30
C SER A 117 -5.01 -14.81 7.67
N ILE A 118 -5.11 -13.56 8.09
CA ILE A 118 -4.01 -12.82 8.72
C ILE A 118 -4.47 -12.28 10.05
N ARG A 119 -3.51 -12.04 10.95
CA ARG A 119 -3.76 -11.36 12.22
C ARG A 119 -2.93 -10.09 12.33
N GLY A 120 -3.60 -9.02 12.69
CA GLY A 120 -2.98 -7.72 12.96
C GLY A 120 -3.24 -7.23 14.37
N TRP A 121 -2.23 -6.63 14.97
CA TRP A 121 -2.35 -5.94 16.25
C TRP A 121 -2.61 -4.46 16.02
N GLN A 122 -3.76 -3.96 16.49
CA GLN A 122 -4.08 -2.54 16.43
C GLN A 122 -3.65 -1.83 17.71
N LEU A 123 -2.68 -0.93 17.58
CA LEU A 123 -2.07 -0.24 18.72
C LEU A 123 -3.03 0.71 19.43
N THR A 124 -3.92 1.36 18.71
CA THR A 124 -4.83 2.38 19.27
C THR A 124 -5.99 1.79 20.09
N SER A 125 -6.43 0.58 19.76
CA SER A 125 -7.53 -0.11 20.46
C SER A 125 -7.06 -1.24 21.37
N TYR A 126 -5.76 -1.60 21.33
CA TYR A 126 -5.20 -2.78 21.99
C TYR A 126 -5.96 -4.06 21.63
N THR A 127 -6.28 -4.21 20.35
CA THR A 127 -7.12 -5.31 19.86
C THR A 127 -6.41 -6.09 18.76
N TRP A 128 -6.54 -7.41 18.81
CA TRP A 128 -6.21 -8.28 17.69
C TRP A 128 -7.35 -8.29 16.68
N HIS A 129 -7.02 -8.08 15.43
CA HIS A 129 -7.93 -8.27 14.30
C HIS A 129 -7.51 -9.51 13.53
N GLU A 130 -8.43 -10.41 13.28
CA GLU A 130 -8.25 -11.54 12.38
C GLU A 130 -9.09 -11.29 11.13
N VAL A 131 -8.45 -11.35 9.97
CA VAL A 131 -9.09 -11.11 8.69
C VAL A 131 -8.94 -12.34 7.81
N SER A 132 -10.05 -13.03 7.56
CA SER A 132 -10.14 -14.07 6.53
C SER A 132 -10.57 -13.46 5.21
N ALA A 133 -9.86 -13.77 4.11
CA ALA A 133 -10.16 -13.24 2.80
C ALA A 133 -10.00 -14.31 1.71
N LYS A 134 -10.67 -14.10 0.56
CA LYS A 134 -10.50 -14.94 -0.62
C LYS A 134 -9.16 -14.65 -1.32
N GLN A 135 -8.72 -13.40 -1.28
CA GLN A 135 -7.47 -12.92 -1.86
C GLN A 135 -6.77 -11.97 -0.89
N PHE A 136 -5.44 -12.01 -0.89
CA PHE A 136 -4.59 -11.10 -0.14
C PHE A 136 -3.67 -10.35 -1.11
N ILE A 137 -3.49 -9.06 -0.88
CA ILE A 137 -2.63 -8.20 -1.67
C ILE A 137 -1.57 -7.62 -0.73
N ASP A 138 -0.29 -7.89 -1.03
CA ASP A 138 0.84 -7.33 -0.31
C ASP A 138 1.24 -5.99 -0.92
N CYS A 139 1.07 -4.92 -0.17
CA CYS A 139 1.52 -3.57 -0.47
C CYS A 139 2.31 -3.00 0.71
N SER A 140 2.85 -3.87 1.58
CA SER A 140 3.56 -3.48 2.80
C SER A 140 4.89 -2.76 2.55
N GLY A 141 5.48 -2.97 1.38
CA GLY A 141 6.83 -2.49 1.06
C GLY A 141 7.94 -3.46 1.49
N ASP A 142 7.63 -4.35 2.44
CA ASP A 142 8.58 -5.29 3.04
C ASP A 142 8.22 -6.76 2.75
N SER A 143 7.22 -7.01 1.91
CA SER A 143 6.74 -8.35 1.53
C SER A 143 6.30 -9.21 2.71
N ILE A 144 5.64 -8.61 3.70
CA ILE A 144 5.20 -9.29 4.94
C ILE A 144 4.33 -10.51 4.65
N LEU A 145 3.40 -10.40 3.70
CA LEU A 145 2.55 -11.53 3.33
C LEU A 145 3.31 -12.63 2.59
N GLY A 146 4.36 -12.27 1.86
CA GLY A 146 5.25 -13.22 1.21
C GLY A 146 5.95 -14.11 2.25
N GLU A 147 6.50 -13.50 3.31
CA GLU A 147 7.13 -14.21 4.42
C GLU A 147 6.12 -15.12 5.14
N ILE A 148 4.97 -14.59 5.54
CA ILE A 148 3.90 -15.34 6.22
C ILE A 148 3.41 -16.52 5.36
N ALA A 149 3.32 -16.32 4.05
CA ALA A 149 2.89 -17.37 3.10
C ALA A 149 3.97 -18.42 2.82
N GLY A 150 5.20 -18.23 3.27
CA GLY A 150 6.33 -19.10 3.02
C GLY A 150 6.84 -19.02 1.58
N ALA A 151 6.71 -17.86 0.93
CA ALA A 151 7.28 -17.61 -0.38
C ALA A 151 8.81 -17.57 -0.32
N GLU A 152 9.47 -17.89 -1.44
CA GLU A 152 10.92 -17.69 -1.56
C GLU A 152 11.22 -16.17 -1.52
N MET A 153 12.03 -15.78 -0.54
CA MET A 153 12.39 -14.39 -0.31
C MET A 153 13.85 -14.15 -0.65
N ARG A 154 14.13 -13.00 -1.25
CA ARG A 154 15.50 -12.53 -1.49
C ARG A 154 15.61 -11.09 -1.00
N SER A 155 16.78 -10.74 -0.47
CA SER A 155 17.13 -9.39 -0.04
C SER A 155 18.48 -8.99 -0.61
N GLY A 156 18.79 -7.69 -0.58
CA GLY A 156 20.03 -7.17 -1.11
C GLY A 156 20.00 -6.93 -2.61
N ARG A 157 21.18 -6.93 -3.24
CA ARG A 157 21.35 -6.72 -4.67
C ARG A 157 22.08 -7.93 -5.29
N GLU A 158 21.51 -8.50 -6.33
CA GLU A 158 22.13 -9.59 -7.08
C GLU A 158 23.34 -9.12 -7.89
N ALA A 159 24.23 -10.06 -8.18
CA ALA A 159 25.38 -9.80 -9.04
C ALA A 159 24.94 -9.56 -10.50
N ARG A 160 25.72 -8.75 -11.24
CA ARG A 160 25.51 -8.51 -12.67
C ARG A 160 25.38 -9.79 -13.48
N SER A 161 26.15 -10.81 -13.13
CA SER A 161 26.16 -12.10 -13.84
C SER A 161 24.82 -12.85 -13.79
N GLU A 162 23.93 -12.52 -12.86
CA GLU A 162 22.65 -13.23 -12.72
C GLU A 162 21.63 -12.81 -13.80
N TYR A 163 21.50 -11.50 -14.07
CA TYR A 163 20.52 -10.97 -15.04
C TYR A 163 21.14 -10.06 -16.10
N ASN A 164 22.47 -9.91 -16.12
CA ASN A 164 23.20 -9.06 -17.06
C ASN A 164 22.77 -7.59 -17.06
N GLU A 165 22.40 -7.07 -15.89
CA GLU A 165 21.98 -5.67 -15.74
C GLU A 165 23.17 -4.71 -15.72
N PRO A 166 23.15 -3.60 -16.50
CA PRO A 166 24.31 -2.72 -16.66
C PRO A 166 24.73 -2.00 -15.37
N HIS A 167 23.78 -1.78 -14.44
CA HIS A 167 24.02 -1.08 -13.18
C HIS A 167 24.08 -2.00 -11.95
N ALA A 168 24.00 -3.31 -12.15
CA ALA A 168 24.15 -4.26 -11.05
C ALA A 168 25.62 -4.36 -10.61
N PRO A 169 25.90 -4.62 -9.32
CA PRO A 169 27.24 -4.79 -8.81
C PRO A 169 27.90 -6.04 -9.42
N GLU A 170 29.24 -6.08 -9.41
CA GLU A 170 29.99 -7.26 -9.90
C GLU A 170 29.76 -8.50 -9.03
N GLN A 171 29.57 -8.30 -7.73
CA GLN A 171 29.25 -9.34 -6.75
C GLN A 171 27.98 -8.98 -6.01
N ALA A 172 27.21 -9.98 -5.60
CA ALA A 172 26.00 -9.76 -4.82
C ALA A 172 26.33 -9.04 -3.51
N GLU A 173 25.46 -8.08 -3.13
CA GLU A 173 25.56 -7.30 -1.90
C GLU A 173 24.38 -7.68 -0.98
N PRO A 174 24.60 -7.73 0.36
CA PRO A 174 23.55 -8.04 1.34
C PRO A 174 22.48 -6.96 1.46
#